data_a3439daeb9df185e4545c6595a9a830a
#
_entry.id   a3439daeb9df185e4545c6595a9a830a
#
_cell.length_a   1.000
_cell.length_b   1.000
_cell.length_c   1.000
_cell.angle_alpha   90.00
_cell.angle_beta   90.00
_cell.angle_gamma   90.00
#
_symmetry.space_group_name_H-M   'P 1'
#
loop_
_entity.id
_entity.type
_entity.pdbx_description
1 polymer ?
#
loop_
_entity_poly.entity_id
_entity_poly.type
_entity_poly.pdbx_seq_one_letter_code
_entity_poly.pdbx_strand_id
1 'polypeptide(L)'
;TNGVLSLSTAIDAPELQAQAKQMFTAVADSLDYVGVLALEFFDVDGTLLVNEIAPRVHNSGHWTQQGAETCQFENHLRAVCGLPLGSTKLIRETSMVNILGEDTLPEALLAMDGCHIHWYGKEKREGRKMGHINVCGDYPGELHRRLCALAKVLDPMTFPAVHEFAKQAQR
;
A
#
# COMPACT_ATOMS: atom_id res chain seq x y z
N THR A 1 9.25 8.59 4.93
CA THR A 1 10.46 9.06 5.65
C THR A 1 11.66 8.84 4.72
N ASN A 2 12.50 9.85 4.48
CA ASN A 2 13.71 9.77 3.64
C ASN A 2 13.46 9.20 2.21
N GLY A 3 12.34 9.57 1.57
CA GLY A 3 11.99 9.10 0.22
C GLY A 3 11.54 7.64 0.14
N VAL A 4 11.34 6.96 1.27
CA VAL A 4 10.84 5.58 1.30
C VAL A 4 9.40 5.56 1.80
N LEU A 5 8.51 4.91 1.06
CA LEU A 5 7.13 4.69 1.48
C LEU A 5 7.10 3.87 2.77
N SER A 6 6.51 4.40 3.84
CA SER A 6 6.40 3.75 5.15
C SER A 6 4.98 3.27 5.44
N LEU A 7 3.98 4.06 5.05
CA LEU A 7 2.55 3.76 5.21
C LEU A 7 1.81 4.14 3.93
N SER A 8 0.92 3.29 3.46
CA SER A 8 0.01 3.55 2.33
C SER A 8 -1.40 3.14 2.71
N THR A 9 -2.36 4.03 2.49
CA THR A 9 -3.78 3.79 2.74
C THR A 9 -4.58 4.06 1.48
N ALA A 10 -5.47 3.15 1.11
CA ALA A 10 -6.43 3.41 0.04
C ALA A 10 -7.41 4.51 0.49
N ILE A 11 -7.54 5.54 -0.33
CA ILE A 11 -8.45 6.67 -0.09
C ILE A 11 -9.43 6.82 -1.25
N ASP A 12 -10.60 7.37 -0.96
CA ASP A 12 -11.54 7.83 -1.99
C ASP A 12 -11.31 9.32 -2.24
N ALA A 13 -10.79 9.65 -3.43
CA ALA A 13 -10.47 11.00 -3.86
C ALA A 13 -10.84 11.17 -5.35
N PRO A 14 -12.14 11.31 -5.68
CA PRO A 14 -12.63 11.20 -7.06
C PRO A 14 -12.01 12.22 -8.03
N GLU A 15 -11.73 13.43 -7.58
CA GLU A 15 -11.12 14.48 -8.43
C GLU A 15 -9.67 14.13 -8.78
N LEU A 16 -8.87 13.74 -7.79
CA LEU A 16 -7.48 13.30 -8.00
C LEU A 16 -7.43 12.00 -8.82
N GLN A 17 -8.38 11.08 -8.57
CA GLN A 17 -8.48 9.84 -9.35
C GLN A 17 -8.80 10.11 -10.82
N ALA A 18 -9.64 11.09 -11.12
CA ALA A 18 -9.94 11.47 -12.51
C ALA A 18 -8.70 12.01 -13.24
N GLN A 19 -7.94 12.92 -12.59
CA GLN A 19 -6.67 13.43 -13.13
C GLN A 19 -5.66 12.28 -13.33
N ALA A 20 -5.44 11.46 -12.29
CA ALA A 20 -4.52 10.34 -12.32
C ALA A 20 -4.87 9.34 -13.43
N LYS A 21 -6.17 9.02 -13.60
CA LYS A 21 -6.65 8.11 -14.64
C LYS A 21 -6.35 8.65 -16.05
N GLN A 22 -6.56 9.94 -16.30
CA GLN A 22 -6.27 10.55 -17.59
C GLN A 22 -4.77 10.44 -17.93
N MET A 23 -3.90 10.81 -16.98
CA MET A 23 -2.46 10.75 -17.17
C MET A 23 -1.97 9.29 -17.33
N PHE A 24 -2.51 8.39 -16.49
CA PHE A 24 -2.19 6.97 -16.55
C PHE A 24 -2.55 6.36 -17.91
N THR A 25 -3.76 6.64 -18.41
CA THR A 25 -4.21 6.11 -19.70
C THR A 25 -3.30 6.60 -20.83
N ALA A 26 -2.96 7.89 -20.88
CA ALA A 26 -2.08 8.45 -21.90
C ALA A 26 -0.69 7.77 -21.91
N VAL A 27 -0.14 7.49 -20.73
CA VAL A 27 1.17 6.79 -20.61
C VAL A 27 1.03 5.33 -21.02
N ALA A 28 0.04 4.62 -20.52
CA ALA A 28 -0.16 3.19 -20.80
C ALA A 28 -0.37 2.94 -22.31
N ASP A 29 -1.21 3.76 -22.94
CA ASP A 29 -1.49 3.67 -24.39
C ASP A 29 -0.26 3.99 -25.23
N SER A 30 0.54 5.00 -24.82
CA SER A 30 1.76 5.36 -25.55
C SER A 30 2.86 4.29 -25.52
N LEU A 31 2.83 3.42 -24.48
CA LEU A 31 3.80 2.35 -24.30
C LEU A 31 3.31 0.99 -24.81
N ASP A 32 2.06 0.88 -25.26
CA ASP A 32 1.42 -0.42 -25.58
C ASP A 32 1.65 -1.46 -24.45
N TYR A 33 1.53 -0.99 -23.19
CA TYR A 33 1.96 -1.77 -22.04
C TYR A 33 0.89 -2.76 -21.61
N VAL A 34 1.31 -4.01 -21.39
CA VAL A 34 0.46 -5.10 -20.85
C VAL A 34 0.97 -5.51 -19.47
N GLY A 35 0.14 -5.37 -18.44
CA GLY A 35 0.49 -5.72 -17.07
C GLY A 35 0.05 -4.65 -16.08
N VAL A 36 0.47 -4.80 -14.83
CA VAL A 36 0.29 -3.76 -13.81
C VAL A 36 1.35 -2.68 -14.00
N LEU A 37 0.89 -1.45 -14.09
CA LEU A 37 1.69 -0.24 -14.16
C LEU A 37 1.34 0.63 -12.96
N ALA A 38 2.32 1.19 -12.28
CA ALA A 38 2.12 2.19 -11.25
C ALA A 38 2.67 3.53 -11.71
N LEU A 39 1.88 4.58 -11.49
CA LEU A 39 2.30 5.97 -11.59
C LEU A 39 2.24 6.58 -10.19
N GLU A 40 3.37 7.09 -9.71
CA GLU A 40 3.43 7.86 -8.49
C GLU A 40 3.30 9.35 -8.80
N PHE A 41 2.57 10.06 -7.96
CA PHE A 41 2.34 11.48 -8.08
C PHE A 41 2.66 12.19 -6.76
N PHE A 42 3.10 13.43 -6.87
CA PHE A 42 2.96 14.41 -5.79
C PHE A 42 1.64 15.14 -6.00
N ASP A 43 0.87 15.31 -4.93
CA ASP A 43 -0.27 16.23 -4.89
C ASP A 43 0.24 17.58 -4.39
N VAL A 44 0.15 18.57 -5.26
CA VAL A 44 0.52 19.96 -4.95
C VAL A 44 -0.72 20.81 -5.13
N ASP A 45 -1.39 21.11 -4.02
CA ASP A 45 -2.60 21.91 -3.98
C ASP A 45 -3.69 21.45 -4.97
N GLY A 46 -3.92 20.13 -5.04
CA GLY A 46 -4.92 19.51 -5.92
C GLY A 46 -4.44 19.29 -7.37
N THR A 47 -3.17 19.59 -7.66
CA THR A 47 -2.56 19.32 -8.97
C THR A 47 -1.58 18.15 -8.85
N LEU A 48 -1.77 17.12 -9.69
CA LEU A 48 -0.89 15.96 -9.71
C LEU A 48 0.36 16.21 -10.56
N LEU A 49 1.52 16.02 -9.96
CA LEU A 49 2.81 16.02 -10.64
C LEU A 49 3.38 14.60 -10.65
N VAL A 50 3.73 14.08 -11.82
CA VAL A 50 4.33 12.74 -11.96
C VAL A 50 5.67 12.69 -11.26
N ASN A 51 5.85 11.69 -10.38
CA ASN A 51 7.09 11.40 -9.68
C ASN A 51 7.84 10.23 -10.33
N GLU A 52 7.20 9.07 -10.41
CA GLU A 52 7.83 7.83 -10.87
C GLU A 52 6.85 6.98 -11.69
N ILE A 53 7.40 6.25 -12.66
CA ILE A 53 6.69 5.20 -13.41
C ILE A 53 7.32 3.87 -13.06
N ALA A 54 6.50 2.90 -12.66
CA ALA A 54 6.94 1.54 -12.39
C ALA A 54 6.12 0.53 -13.22
N PRO A 55 6.67 0.00 -14.34
CA PRO A 55 5.98 -0.98 -15.19
C PRO A 55 6.06 -2.39 -14.58
N ARG A 56 5.47 -2.56 -13.43
CA ARG A 56 5.45 -3.79 -12.61
C ARG A 56 4.48 -3.64 -11.46
N VAL A 57 4.23 -4.74 -10.76
CA VAL A 57 3.60 -4.68 -9.43
C VAL A 57 4.40 -3.72 -8.52
N HIS A 58 3.68 -2.92 -7.75
CA HIS A 58 4.28 -1.85 -6.98
C HIS A 58 3.97 -1.97 -5.49
N ASN A 59 4.91 -1.49 -4.67
CA ASN A 59 4.80 -1.56 -3.22
C ASN A 59 3.55 -0.83 -2.69
N SER A 60 3.19 0.33 -3.27
CA SER A 60 1.97 1.05 -2.91
C SER A 60 0.67 0.26 -3.18
N GLY A 61 0.71 -0.75 -4.03
CA GLY A 61 -0.42 -1.63 -4.34
C GLY A 61 -0.47 -2.93 -3.53
N HIS A 62 0.44 -3.16 -2.57
CA HIS A 62 0.45 -4.41 -1.79
C HIS A 62 -0.78 -4.56 -0.88
N TRP A 63 -1.42 -3.47 -0.49
CA TRP A 63 -2.70 -3.49 0.24
C TRP A 63 -3.79 -4.28 -0.49
N THR A 64 -3.72 -4.39 -1.82
CA THR A 64 -4.71 -5.12 -2.63
C THR A 64 -4.78 -6.60 -2.30
N GLN A 65 -3.75 -7.19 -1.68
CA GLN A 65 -3.75 -8.60 -1.29
C GLN A 65 -4.88 -8.95 -0.30
N GLN A 66 -5.26 -7.99 0.54
CA GLN A 66 -6.35 -8.14 1.50
C GLN A 66 -7.52 -7.19 1.24
N GLY A 67 -7.28 -6.09 0.51
CA GLY A 67 -8.25 -5.00 0.33
C GLY A 67 -9.05 -5.05 -0.97
N ALA A 68 -8.63 -5.81 -1.97
CA ALA A 68 -9.31 -5.91 -3.28
C ALA A 68 -9.81 -7.33 -3.55
N GLU A 69 -10.86 -7.47 -4.38
CA GLU A 69 -11.35 -8.78 -4.83
C GLU A 69 -10.26 -9.57 -5.56
N THR A 70 -9.47 -8.89 -6.41
CA THR A 70 -8.32 -9.49 -7.10
C THR A 70 -7.11 -8.59 -6.87
N CYS A 71 -6.03 -9.14 -6.32
CA CYS A 71 -4.85 -8.36 -6.01
C CYS A 71 -4.02 -8.01 -7.28
N GLN A 72 -3.12 -7.03 -7.12
CA GLN A 72 -2.25 -6.60 -8.21
C GLN A 72 -1.38 -7.72 -8.80
N PHE A 73 -0.95 -8.68 -7.97
CA PHE A 73 -0.10 -9.78 -8.43
C PHE A 73 -0.87 -10.71 -9.36
N GLU A 74 -2.08 -11.09 -8.97
CA GLU A 74 -2.95 -11.95 -9.79
C GLU A 74 -3.34 -11.25 -11.08
N ASN A 75 -3.79 -9.98 -11.02
CA ASN A 75 -4.13 -9.24 -12.23
C ASN A 75 -2.93 -9.00 -13.15
N HIS A 76 -1.71 -8.84 -12.60
CA HIS A 76 -0.51 -8.77 -13.41
C HIS A 76 -0.29 -10.07 -14.20
N LEU A 77 -0.35 -11.21 -13.52
CA LEU A 77 -0.22 -12.52 -14.17
C LEU A 77 -1.32 -12.76 -15.20
N ARG A 78 -2.58 -12.44 -14.88
CA ARG A 78 -3.69 -12.55 -15.84
C ARG A 78 -3.43 -11.71 -17.09
N ALA A 79 -3.02 -10.45 -16.92
CA ALA A 79 -2.73 -9.56 -18.05
C ALA A 79 -1.62 -10.11 -18.95
N VAL A 80 -0.46 -10.47 -18.41
CA VAL A 80 0.68 -10.96 -19.20
C VAL A 80 0.44 -12.31 -19.85
N CYS A 81 -0.49 -13.11 -19.30
CA CYS A 81 -0.93 -14.37 -19.89
C CYS A 81 -2.11 -14.25 -20.86
N GLY A 82 -2.60 -13.03 -21.11
CA GLY A 82 -3.78 -12.81 -21.97
C GLY A 82 -5.08 -13.36 -21.39
N LEU A 83 -5.17 -13.49 -20.06
CA LEU A 83 -6.35 -13.98 -19.36
C LEU A 83 -7.30 -12.84 -19.00
N PRO A 84 -8.61 -13.09 -18.83
CA PRO A 84 -9.54 -12.10 -18.33
C PRO A 84 -9.11 -11.52 -16.97
N LEU A 85 -9.13 -10.19 -16.83
CA LEU A 85 -8.79 -9.54 -15.57
C LEU A 85 -9.88 -9.80 -14.51
N GLY A 86 -9.46 -9.95 -13.27
CA GLY A 86 -10.35 -10.00 -12.13
C GLY A 86 -10.77 -8.60 -11.68
N SER A 87 -11.85 -8.53 -10.91
CA SER A 87 -12.38 -7.29 -10.35
C SER A 87 -11.37 -6.65 -9.40
N THR A 88 -11.15 -5.34 -9.55
CA THR A 88 -10.30 -4.54 -8.65
C THR A 88 -11.10 -3.86 -7.55
N LYS A 89 -12.38 -4.26 -7.37
CA LYS A 89 -13.25 -3.67 -6.37
C LYS A 89 -12.67 -3.78 -4.96
N LEU A 90 -12.72 -2.68 -4.23
CA LEU A 90 -12.38 -2.65 -2.81
C LEU A 90 -13.37 -3.51 -2.01
N ILE A 91 -12.88 -4.44 -1.20
CA ILE A 91 -13.71 -5.31 -0.35
C ILE A 91 -13.67 -4.90 1.12
N ARG A 92 -12.62 -4.16 1.54
CA ARG A 92 -12.49 -3.60 2.89
C ARG A 92 -11.46 -2.48 2.93
N GLU A 93 -11.56 -1.59 3.89
CA GLU A 93 -10.53 -0.59 4.14
C GLU A 93 -9.20 -1.28 4.48
N THR A 94 -8.11 -0.88 3.85
CA THR A 94 -6.79 -1.50 4.09
C THR A 94 -5.68 -0.47 4.00
N SER A 95 -4.78 -0.52 4.99
CA SER A 95 -3.50 0.19 4.98
C SER A 95 -2.35 -0.80 4.93
N MET A 96 -1.31 -0.45 4.20
CA MET A 96 -0.06 -1.21 4.12
C MET A 96 1.03 -0.45 4.86
N VAL A 97 1.71 -1.12 5.79
CA VAL A 97 2.87 -0.63 6.54
C VAL A 97 4.10 -1.38 6.09
N ASN A 98 5.11 -0.70 5.57
CA ASN A 98 6.38 -1.33 5.20
C ASN A 98 7.23 -1.66 6.44
N ILE A 99 7.85 -2.83 6.42
CA ILE A 99 8.88 -3.25 7.39
C ILE A 99 10.23 -2.89 6.76
N LEU A 100 10.90 -1.87 7.33
CA LEU A 100 12.14 -1.34 6.79
C LEU A 100 13.32 -1.67 7.71
N GLY A 101 14.30 -2.40 7.18
CA GLY A 101 15.55 -2.70 7.89
C GLY A 101 15.42 -3.61 9.12
N GLU A 102 14.27 -4.24 9.34
CA GLU A 102 14.01 -5.12 10.48
C GLU A 102 13.87 -6.58 10.04
N ASP A 103 14.47 -7.49 10.80
CA ASP A 103 14.41 -8.94 10.59
C ASP A 103 13.57 -9.67 11.65
N THR A 104 13.07 -8.94 12.63
CA THR A 104 12.20 -9.46 13.69
C THR A 104 10.99 -8.54 13.89
N LEU A 105 9.88 -9.10 14.35
CA LEU A 105 8.68 -8.38 14.71
C LEU A 105 8.16 -8.90 16.07
N PRO A 106 7.48 -8.05 16.87
CA PRO A 106 6.87 -8.51 18.10
C PRO A 106 5.86 -9.63 17.85
N GLU A 107 5.91 -10.72 18.62
CA GLU A 107 4.96 -11.85 18.53
C GLU A 107 3.51 -11.42 18.70
N ALA A 108 3.27 -10.34 19.47
CA ALA A 108 1.95 -9.77 19.67
C ALA A 108 1.23 -9.40 18.35
N LEU A 109 1.98 -9.14 17.28
CA LEU A 109 1.39 -8.88 15.94
C LEU A 109 0.62 -10.08 15.40
N LEU A 110 1.06 -11.30 15.70
CA LEU A 110 0.40 -12.53 15.25
C LEU A 110 -0.97 -12.74 15.88
N ALA A 111 -1.22 -12.11 17.04
CA ALA A 111 -2.49 -12.17 17.75
C ALA A 111 -3.41 -10.98 17.41
N MET A 112 -2.97 -10.04 16.56
CA MET A 112 -3.78 -8.87 16.22
C MET A 112 -4.72 -9.17 15.06
N ASP A 113 -6.02 -9.06 15.30
CA ASP A 113 -7.04 -9.20 14.28
C ASP A 113 -6.86 -8.18 13.14
N GLY A 114 -7.03 -8.65 11.91
CA GLY A 114 -6.94 -7.82 10.71
C GLY A 114 -5.52 -7.37 10.36
N CYS A 115 -4.49 -7.89 11.03
CA CYS A 115 -3.09 -7.69 10.68
C CYS A 115 -2.57 -8.90 9.89
N HIS A 116 -2.08 -8.66 8.67
CA HIS A 116 -1.54 -9.69 7.79
C HIS A 116 -0.08 -9.39 7.47
N ILE A 117 0.83 -10.24 7.94
CA ILE A 117 2.28 -10.05 7.78
C ILE A 117 2.73 -10.77 6.51
N HIS A 118 3.40 -10.03 5.63
CA HIS A 118 4.04 -10.53 4.43
C HIS A 118 5.55 -10.35 4.54
N TRP A 119 6.26 -11.46 4.73
CA TRP A 119 7.70 -11.47 4.92
C TRP A 119 8.41 -11.89 3.65
N TYR A 120 9.49 -11.17 3.26
CA TYR A 120 10.13 -11.40 1.96
C TYR A 120 11.32 -12.35 2.01
N GLY A 121 11.73 -12.83 3.18
CA GLY A 121 12.87 -13.74 3.34
C GLY A 121 14.21 -13.14 2.88
N LYS A 122 14.37 -11.83 2.96
CA LYS A 122 15.57 -11.12 2.54
C LYS A 122 16.58 -11.01 3.68
N GLU A 123 17.86 -10.89 3.33
CA GLU A 123 18.90 -10.53 4.26
C GLU A 123 18.70 -9.09 4.76
N LYS A 124 18.83 -8.89 6.10
CA LYS A 124 18.68 -7.58 6.75
C LYS A 124 19.68 -6.58 6.21
N ARG A 125 19.21 -5.40 5.83
CA ARG A 125 20.00 -4.21 5.50
C ARG A 125 19.23 -2.97 5.89
N GLU A 126 19.94 -1.94 6.33
CA GLU A 126 19.34 -0.65 6.67
C GLU A 126 18.48 -0.09 5.53
N GLY A 127 17.28 0.38 5.84
CA GLY A 127 16.31 0.94 4.88
C GLY A 127 15.72 -0.06 3.88
N ARG A 128 16.17 -1.33 3.87
CA ARG A 128 15.65 -2.34 2.94
C ARG A 128 14.23 -2.74 3.33
N LYS A 129 13.33 -2.82 2.34
CA LYS A 129 11.99 -3.39 2.52
C LYS A 129 12.10 -4.89 2.76
N MET A 130 11.91 -5.30 4.02
CA MET A 130 12.01 -6.69 4.48
C MET A 130 10.67 -7.43 4.39
N GLY A 131 9.59 -6.68 4.39
CA GLY A 131 8.23 -7.17 4.35
C GLY A 131 7.24 -6.02 4.42
N HIS A 132 5.98 -6.36 4.61
CA HIS A 132 4.93 -5.39 4.94
C HIS A 132 3.85 -6.03 5.81
N ILE A 133 3.09 -5.17 6.47
CA ILE A 133 1.91 -5.54 7.25
C ILE A 133 0.71 -4.89 6.56
N ASN A 134 -0.26 -5.67 6.12
CA ASN A 134 -1.56 -5.14 5.73
C ASN A 134 -2.48 -5.14 6.94
N VAL A 135 -3.03 -3.97 7.26
CA VAL A 135 -4.00 -3.76 8.34
C VAL A 135 -5.35 -3.49 7.69
N CYS A 136 -6.34 -4.29 8.03
CA CYS A 136 -7.67 -4.25 7.42
C CYS A 136 -8.72 -3.77 8.43
N GLY A 137 -9.79 -3.15 7.93
CA GLY A 137 -11.00 -2.80 8.67
C GLY A 137 -12.23 -3.22 7.88
N ASP A 138 -13.12 -3.97 8.51
CA ASP A 138 -14.35 -4.46 7.90
C ASP A 138 -15.55 -3.52 8.14
N TYR A 139 -15.41 -2.59 9.09
CA TYR A 139 -16.43 -1.60 9.46
C TYR A 139 -15.84 -0.20 9.55
N PRO A 140 -16.65 0.86 9.39
CA PRO A 140 -16.18 2.25 9.50
C PRO A 140 -15.41 2.52 10.80
N GLY A 141 -14.22 3.09 10.67
CA GLY A 141 -13.33 3.41 11.79
C GLY A 141 -12.56 2.22 12.40
N GLU A 142 -12.77 1.01 11.92
CA GLU A 142 -12.06 -0.17 12.45
C GLU A 142 -10.59 -0.17 12.02
N LEU A 143 -10.30 0.15 10.76
CA LEU A 143 -8.94 0.32 10.28
C LEU A 143 -8.16 1.31 11.15
N HIS A 144 -8.79 2.44 11.46
CA HIS A 144 -8.21 3.46 12.33
C HIS A 144 -7.88 2.91 13.73
N ARG A 145 -8.84 2.23 14.37
CA ARG A 145 -8.62 1.61 15.69
C ARG A 145 -7.47 0.61 15.66
N ARG A 146 -7.41 -0.23 14.61
CA ARG A 146 -6.37 -1.24 14.43
C ARG A 146 -4.99 -0.61 14.20
N LEU A 147 -4.89 0.47 13.42
CA LEU A 147 -3.63 1.22 13.26
C LEU A 147 -3.17 1.86 14.57
N CYS A 148 -4.09 2.42 15.37
CA CYS A 148 -3.77 2.92 16.71
C CYS A 148 -3.33 1.80 17.68
N ALA A 149 -3.91 0.61 17.57
CA ALA A 149 -3.47 -0.55 18.35
C ALA A 149 -2.09 -1.05 17.89
N LEU A 150 -1.85 -1.07 16.59
CA LEU A 150 -0.56 -1.43 15.99
C LEU A 150 0.56 -0.49 16.47
N ALA A 151 0.29 0.82 16.57
CA ALA A 151 1.25 1.80 17.10
C ALA A 151 1.68 1.52 18.55
N LYS A 152 0.87 0.81 19.35
CA LYS A 152 1.25 0.46 20.74
C LYS A 152 2.20 -0.75 20.80
N VAL A 153 2.26 -1.52 19.73
CA VAL A 153 3.06 -2.75 19.65
C VAL A 153 4.36 -2.54 18.90
N LEU A 154 4.35 -1.66 17.89
CA LEU A 154 5.52 -1.35 17.07
C LEU A 154 6.39 -0.27 17.69
N ASP A 155 7.71 -0.40 17.53
CA ASP A 155 8.67 0.60 17.97
C ASP A 155 8.54 1.92 17.18
N PRO A 156 8.44 3.09 17.86
CA PRO A 156 8.24 4.38 17.19
C PRO A 156 9.42 4.85 16.35
N MET A 157 10.63 4.40 16.65
CA MET A 157 11.81 4.76 15.85
C MET A 157 11.82 4.03 14.51
N THR A 158 11.41 2.77 14.53
CA THR A 158 11.36 1.90 13.35
C THR A 158 10.11 2.16 12.49
N PHE A 159 8.97 2.46 13.12
CA PHE A 159 7.68 2.66 12.45
C PHE A 159 7.07 4.06 12.70
N PRO A 160 7.81 5.16 12.43
CA PRO A 160 7.35 6.52 12.77
C PRO A 160 6.02 6.89 12.12
N ALA A 161 5.76 6.49 10.88
CA ALA A 161 4.53 6.85 10.16
C ALA A 161 3.26 6.28 10.83
N VAL A 162 3.32 5.09 11.42
CA VAL A 162 2.20 4.49 12.16
C VAL A 162 1.92 5.29 13.43
N HIS A 163 2.98 5.73 14.11
CA HIS A 163 2.86 6.56 15.32
C HIS A 163 2.37 7.97 15.03
N GLU A 164 2.80 8.57 13.92
CA GLU A 164 2.28 9.87 13.47
C GLU A 164 0.80 9.80 13.14
N PHE A 165 0.37 8.76 12.41
CA PHE A 165 -1.03 8.49 12.14
C PHE A 165 -1.85 8.37 13.44
N ALA A 166 -1.39 7.59 14.41
CA ALA A 166 -2.07 7.39 15.68
C ALA A 166 -2.17 8.68 16.52
N LYS A 167 -1.19 9.59 16.43
CA LYS A 167 -1.23 10.91 17.09
C LYS A 167 -2.23 11.88 16.46
N GLN A 168 -2.33 11.88 15.12
CA GLN A 168 -3.29 12.75 14.41
C GLN A 168 -4.73 12.35 14.73
N ALA A 169 -4.96 11.09 14.96
CA ALA A 169 -6.23 10.49 15.29
C ALA A 169 -6.77 10.86 16.68
N GLN A 170 -5.93 11.36 17.57
CA GLN A 170 -6.29 11.76 18.96
C GLN A 170 -6.60 13.27 19.08
N ARG A 171 -6.50 14.01 18.00
CA ARG A 171 -6.81 15.46 17.92
C ARG A 171 -8.18 15.70 17.33
#